data_fd628fa91cf53c6acbc5e81ea3e4fdd6
#
_entry.id   fd628fa91cf53c6acbc5e81ea3e4fdd6
#
_cell.length_a   1.000
_cell.length_b   1.000
_cell.length_c   1.000
_cell.angle_alpha   90.00
_cell.angle_beta   90.00
_cell.angle_gamma   90.00
#
_symmetry.space_group_name_H-M   'P 1'
#
loop_
_entity.id
_entity.type
_entity.pdbx_description
1 polymer ?
#
loop_
_entity_poly.entity_id
_entity_poly.type
_entity_poly.pdbx_seq_one_letter_code
_entity_poly.pdbx_strand_id
1 'polypeptide(L)'
;MNFRFRLGFHARWLLLITLLLTLALANSIGAAPSAPNAVDLSVTGIEVTQAIQTTTNSITLVAQRSTAVRATIGVSGTGAPVATVTGKLHVFVNGTAITPAAGLSPINAPLTAPLIPQRSNANDTLNFELLAPTGIPASTDVDFRVDITPVAGETNTANNSGSVNDLTFVARTNPALYFTRINFTPSGLGLPALTDVQAGRGDAFVRGIYPVNDGDANLYRPGLFPTLTYSQDDNSNNILNISTEGNNLLSFLASCRQLIVDGGLGASNNTFLYGWIAGNPIEGNGLGQVSGFNAYGNTQDVRYQRTYAHELGHNFGLNHNSRMLDQVGWDVGARLPNNPAANNTTGRVKPMTLFDIMVGGQLTNSAWVDTITYNFFLGSPILTAPDADLFSEAVVVIQGIFDPSGQELVYLEPVFRFPWPSQPTPREQEGSFVAEVIDEQQNVYIAQFEALVGDDSGDEEQEEQFGFFEVMVPVDPDLDIMSVRITDLSGEVTFGDFEPSEPPQISVIAPEEGGELGELTEVSWEIDDPDTPPEDLLLQLVYSPDAGRTWVPIAVDVPGTEMSIFFDSTEIQESSGEGIIRVFVSDGLNTDFAEVTGLTTLAAQYPTPDQLISSYLPIVMQNFPQP
;
A
#
# COMPACT_ATOMS: atom_id res chain seq x y z
N MET A 1 66.22 24.69 83.33
CA MET A 1 65.31 24.02 84.27
C MET A 1 64.17 23.37 83.47
N ASN A 2 64.34 22.05 83.31
CA ASN A 2 63.33 21.27 82.55
C ASN A 2 62.38 20.58 83.52
N PHE A 3 61.14 21.02 83.61
CA PHE A 3 60.09 20.31 84.32
C PHE A 3 59.36 19.38 83.35
N ARG A 4 59.55 18.07 83.52
CA ARG A 4 58.76 17.00 82.90
C ARG A 4 57.63 16.63 83.86
N PHE A 5 56.39 16.99 83.49
CA PHE A 5 55.19 16.46 84.14
C PHE A 5 54.94 15.02 83.62
N ARG A 6 55.06 14.03 84.53
CA ARG A 6 54.55 12.67 84.27
C ARG A 6 53.08 12.62 84.68
N LEU A 7 52.19 12.56 83.75
CA LEU A 7 50.79 12.21 84.00
C LEU A 7 50.72 10.74 84.44
N GLY A 8 50.14 10.49 85.62
CA GLY A 8 50.02 9.15 86.21
C GLY A 8 49.06 8.25 85.37
N PHE A 9 49.33 6.98 85.48
CA PHE A 9 48.67 5.90 84.75
C PHE A 9 47.12 5.95 84.83
N HIS A 10 46.53 6.46 85.88
CA HIS A 10 45.12 6.59 86.13
C HIS A 10 44.46 7.70 85.29
N ALA A 11 45.11 8.79 84.94
CA ALA A 11 44.58 9.87 84.10
C ALA A 11 44.48 9.44 82.63
N ARG A 12 45.32 8.53 82.18
CA ARG A 12 45.25 7.97 80.84
C ARG A 12 44.04 7.04 80.63
N TRP A 13 43.69 6.28 81.65
CA TRP A 13 42.50 5.40 81.59
C TRP A 13 41.19 6.18 81.65
N LEU A 14 41.10 7.23 82.44
CA LEU A 14 39.89 8.10 82.43
C LEU A 14 39.68 8.81 81.13
N LEU A 15 40.72 9.27 80.43
CA LEU A 15 40.61 9.90 79.11
C LEU A 15 40.20 8.89 78.02
N LEU A 16 40.69 7.65 78.12
CA LEU A 16 40.29 6.59 77.17
C LEU A 16 38.85 6.14 77.37
N ILE A 17 38.39 6.05 78.65
CA ILE A 17 36.98 5.67 78.92
C ILE A 17 36.03 6.79 78.52
N THR A 18 36.37 8.06 78.73
CA THR A 18 35.53 9.19 78.24
C THR A 18 35.49 9.27 76.70
N LEU A 19 36.60 8.99 76.01
CA LEU A 19 36.64 8.96 74.55
C LEU A 19 35.85 7.78 73.99
N LEU A 20 35.91 6.62 74.64
CA LEU A 20 35.12 5.45 74.26
C LEU A 20 33.60 5.64 74.51
N LEU A 21 33.25 6.29 75.64
CA LEU A 21 31.84 6.62 75.93
C LEU A 21 31.27 7.66 74.93
N THR A 22 32.05 8.68 74.53
CA THR A 22 31.63 9.65 73.55
C THR A 22 31.53 9.04 72.13
N LEU A 23 32.38 8.09 71.75
CA LEU A 23 32.24 7.33 70.51
C LEU A 23 31.06 6.37 70.59
N ALA A 24 30.74 5.76 71.70
CA ALA A 24 29.59 4.90 71.88
C ALA A 24 28.23 5.70 71.81
N LEU A 25 28.22 6.91 72.39
CA LEU A 25 27.06 7.80 72.28
C LEU A 25 26.92 8.43 70.88
N ALA A 26 27.99 8.65 70.11
CA ALA A 26 27.96 9.13 68.76
C ALA A 26 27.42 8.07 67.76
N ASN A 27 27.63 6.76 68.08
CA ASN A 27 27.08 5.68 67.26
C ASN A 27 25.60 5.31 67.60
N SER A 28 25.00 5.90 68.59
CA SER A 28 23.60 5.69 68.97
C SER A 28 22.67 6.83 68.57
N ILE A 29 23.18 7.81 67.84
CA ILE A 29 22.27 8.66 67.04
C ILE A 29 21.85 7.75 65.90
N GLY A 30 20.76 7.00 66.09
CA GLY A 30 20.10 6.28 65.04
C GLY A 30 19.89 7.27 63.88
N ALA A 31 20.40 6.93 62.69
CA ALA A 31 20.04 7.67 61.51
C ALA A 31 18.52 7.84 61.57
N ALA A 32 18.05 9.07 61.62
CA ALA A 32 16.63 9.34 61.47
C ALA A 32 16.18 8.47 60.29
N PRO A 33 15.05 7.75 60.39
CA PRO A 33 14.55 7.01 59.24
C PRO A 33 14.52 8.03 58.11
N SER A 34 15.32 7.80 57.07
CA SER A 34 15.25 8.61 55.88
C SER A 34 13.78 8.69 55.53
N ALA A 35 13.22 9.90 55.47
CA ALA A 35 11.84 10.05 55.02
C ALA A 35 11.69 9.16 53.79
N PRO A 36 10.66 8.33 53.74
CA PRO A 36 10.47 7.47 52.58
C PRO A 36 10.62 8.38 51.35
N ASN A 37 11.54 8.04 50.43
CA ASN A 37 11.77 8.79 49.23
C ASN A 37 10.39 8.98 48.61
N ALA A 38 9.86 10.22 48.63
CA ALA A 38 8.55 10.51 48.15
C ALA A 38 8.55 10.23 46.65
N VAL A 39 7.81 9.20 46.22
CA VAL A 39 7.64 8.88 44.81
C VAL A 39 6.95 10.07 44.15
N ASP A 40 7.43 10.48 42.98
CA ASP A 40 6.82 11.50 42.14
C ASP A 40 6.81 10.99 40.69
N LEU A 41 5.62 10.85 40.13
CA LEU A 41 5.38 10.48 38.74
C LEU A 41 5.02 11.73 37.95
N SER A 42 5.40 11.77 36.68
CA SER A 42 5.02 12.87 35.77
C SER A 42 4.85 12.38 34.34
N VAL A 43 4.00 13.03 33.56
CA VAL A 43 3.96 12.85 32.11
C VAL A 43 5.06 13.72 31.50
N THR A 44 6.12 13.11 30.98
CA THR A 44 7.28 13.82 30.44
C THR A 44 7.27 13.94 28.92
N GLY A 45 6.39 13.20 28.24
CA GLY A 45 6.23 13.28 26.79
C GLY A 45 5.00 12.52 26.31
N ILE A 46 4.37 13.00 25.26
CA ILE A 46 3.26 12.35 24.57
C ILE A 46 3.62 12.31 23.08
N GLU A 47 3.70 11.12 22.53
CA GLU A 47 3.90 10.87 21.11
C GLU A 47 2.60 10.34 20.51
N VAL A 48 2.11 10.97 19.45
CA VAL A 48 0.91 10.57 18.71
C VAL A 48 1.34 10.06 17.34
N THR A 49 1.17 8.77 17.07
CA THR A 49 1.75 8.10 15.89
C THR A 49 0.73 7.21 15.17
N GLN A 50 0.91 7.05 13.87
CA GLN A 50 0.08 6.18 13.01
C GLN A 50 0.89 5.10 12.29
N ALA A 51 2.16 5.31 12.08
CA ALA A 51 3.15 4.36 11.57
C ALA A 51 4.53 4.73 12.08
N ILE A 52 4.90 6.00 11.95
CA ILE A 52 6.16 6.58 12.38
C ILE A 52 5.90 8.02 12.86
N GLN A 53 6.70 8.49 13.82
CA GLN A 53 6.58 9.85 14.34
C GLN A 53 7.91 10.32 14.91
N THR A 54 8.12 11.61 14.98
CA THR A 54 9.21 12.22 15.74
C THR A 54 8.81 12.43 17.21
N THR A 55 9.77 12.64 18.08
CA THR A 55 9.49 12.94 19.49
C THR A 55 8.76 14.26 19.71
N THR A 56 8.71 15.12 18.69
CA THR A 56 8.04 16.43 18.70
C THR A 56 6.71 16.43 17.96
N ASN A 57 6.20 15.26 17.53
CA ASN A 57 4.97 15.10 16.75
C ASN A 57 4.96 15.94 15.46
N SER A 58 6.10 16.01 14.74
CA SER A 58 6.23 16.86 13.56
C SER A 58 5.70 16.25 12.26
N ILE A 59 5.40 14.93 12.24
CA ILE A 59 4.83 14.27 11.07
C ILE A 59 3.31 14.47 11.10
N THR A 60 2.76 14.95 10.00
CA THR A 60 1.31 15.16 9.83
C THR A 60 0.55 13.84 9.95
N LEU A 61 -0.58 13.88 10.64
CA LEU A 61 -1.43 12.74 10.90
C LEU A 61 -2.60 12.68 9.90
N VAL A 62 -3.09 11.48 9.62
CA VAL A 62 -4.17 11.23 8.66
C VAL A 62 -5.49 11.01 9.40
N ALA A 63 -6.53 11.68 8.95
CA ALA A 63 -7.88 11.52 9.47
C ALA A 63 -8.43 10.11 9.23
N GLN A 64 -9.28 9.63 10.15
CA GLN A 64 -9.92 8.31 10.09
C GLN A 64 -8.95 7.12 10.07
N ARG A 65 -7.66 7.35 10.36
CA ARG A 65 -6.63 6.33 10.47
C ARG A 65 -6.45 5.90 11.93
N SER A 66 -6.20 4.62 12.15
CA SER A 66 -5.84 4.09 13.48
C SER A 66 -4.62 4.83 14.03
N THR A 67 -4.73 5.29 15.26
CA THR A 67 -3.75 6.18 15.91
C THR A 67 -3.35 5.60 17.26
N ALA A 68 -2.06 5.57 17.55
CA ALA A 68 -1.53 5.24 18.86
C ALA A 68 -1.04 6.50 19.59
N VAL A 69 -1.22 6.53 20.90
CA VAL A 69 -0.70 7.56 21.79
C VAL A 69 0.21 6.91 22.82
N ARG A 70 1.44 7.37 22.90
CA ARG A 70 2.48 6.83 23.77
C ARG A 70 2.89 7.88 24.78
N ALA A 71 2.56 7.66 26.06
CA ALA A 71 2.93 8.57 27.13
C ALA A 71 4.17 8.07 27.89
N THR A 72 5.21 8.86 27.88
CA THR A 72 6.42 8.61 28.66
C THR A 72 6.23 9.08 30.09
N ILE A 73 6.48 8.20 31.05
CA ILE A 73 6.31 8.47 32.47
C ILE A 73 7.68 8.70 33.10
N GLY A 74 7.87 9.91 33.61
CA GLY A 74 9.02 10.25 34.43
C GLY A 74 8.83 9.74 35.87
N VAL A 75 9.91 9.20 36.44
CA VAL A 75 9.96 8.72 37.83
C VAL A 75 11.05 9.47 38.58
N SER A 76 10.69 10.12 39.68
CA SER A 76 11.63 10.80 40.57
C SER A 76 11.34 10.51 42.04
N GLY A 77 12.22 10.94 42.95
CA GLY A 77 12.09 10.71 44.39
C GLY A 77 12.37 9.29 44.86
N THR A 78 12.61 8.36 43.96
CA THR A 78 12.95 6.97 44.25
C THR A 78 14.14 6.50 43.42
N GLY A 79 14.91 5.52 43.93
CA GLY A 79 16.00 4.87 43.20
C GLY A 79 15.57 3.58 42.47
N ALA A 80 14.27 3.28 42.42
CA ALA A 80 13.75 2.05 41.83
C ALA A 80 12.56 2.35 40.87
N PRO A 81 12.31 1.48 39.86
CA PRO A 81 11.12 1.56 39.04
C PRO A 81 9.84 1.52 39.88
N VAL A 82 8.76 2.19 39.38
CA VAL A 82 7.46 2.25 40.05
C VAL A 82 6.48 1.32 39.36
N ALA A 83 6.04 0.32 40.09
CA ALA A 83 5.08 -0.67 39.58
C ALA A 83 3.61 -0.14 39.62
N THR A 84 2.75 -0.81 38.89
CA THR A 84 1.28 -0.57 38.88
C THR A 84 0.83 0.79 38.38
N VAL A 85 1.66 1.46 37.56
CA VAL A 85 1.30 2.73 36.95
C VAL A 85 0.21 2.51 35.89
N THR A 86 -0.82 3.32 35.94
CA THR A 86 -1.91 3.36 34.95
C THR A 86 -2.37 4.79 34.74
N GLY A 87 -3.28 5.02 33.76
CA GLY A 87 -3.75 6.37 33.46
C GLY A 87 -4.96 6.34 32.51
N LYS A 88 -5.33 7.51 32.03
CA LYS A 88 -6.42 7.72 31.11
C LYS A 88 -6.00 8.69 30.00
N LEU A 89 -6.45 8.39 28.77
CA LEU A 89 -6.30 9.27 27.62
C LEU A 89 -7.62 9.96 27.33
N HIS A 90 -7.57 11.25 27.14
CA HIS A 90 -8.66 12.10 26.66
C HIS A 90 -8.24 12.75 25.35
N VAL A 91 -9.12 12.72 24.34
CA VAL A 91 -8.90 13.32 23.04
C VAL A 91 -10.04 14.31 22.75
N PHE A 92 -9.65 15.49 22.28
CA PHE A 92 -10.57 16.56 21.93
C PHE A 92 -10.33 16.98 20.48
N VAL A 93 -11.40 17.24 19.77
CA VAL A 93 -11.37 17.79 18.40
C VAL A 93 -12.17 19.09 18.41
N ASN A 94 -11.53 20.20 18.05
CA ASN A 94 -12.10 21.54 18.15
C ASN A 94 -12.71 21.79 19.55
N GLY A 95 -11.98 21.40 20.60
CA GLY A 95 -12.39 21.52 22.00
C GLY A 95 -13.49 20.55 22.46
N THR A 96 -14.00 19.68 21.58
CA THR A 96 -15.04 18.69 21.91
C THR A 96 -14.43 17.31 22.17
N ALA A 97 -14.71 16.72 23.33
CA ALA A 97 -14.21 15.38 23.66
C ALA A 97 -14.81 14.31 22.74
N ILE A 98 -13.96 13.51 22.11
CA ILE A 98 -14.36 12.35 21.29
C ILE A 98 -14.12 11.02 22.00
N THR A 99 -13.43 11.02 23.14
CA THR A 99 -13.28 9.86 24.02
C THR A 99 -14.38 9.84 25.10
N PRO A 100 -14.68 8.68 25.72
CA PRO A 100 -15.58 8.62 26.86
C PRO A 100 -15.14 9.57 27.98
N ALA A 101 -16.08 10.08 28.78
CA ALA A 101 -15.79 10.99 29.89
C ALA A 101 -14.79 10.39 30.91
N ALA A 102 -14.80 9.07 31.09
CA ALA A 102 -13.84 8.36 31.94
C ALA A 102 -12.44 8.21 31.31
N GLY A 103 -12.26 8.65 30.07
CA GLY A 103 -11.04 8.45 29.27
C GLY A 103 -10.84 7.00 28.81
N LEU A 104 -9.93 6.82 27.85
CA LEU A 104 -9.50 5.50 27.37
C LEU A 104 -8.45 4.91 28.32
N SER A 105 -8.49 3.61 28.52
CA SER A 105 -7.47 2.87 29.29
C SER A 105 -6.28 2.51 28.39
N PRO A 106 -5.05 2.48 28.94
CA PRO A 106 -3.90 1.98 28.18
C PRO A 106 -4.05 0.50 27.86
N ILE A 107 -3.48 0.08 26.71
CA ILE A 107 -3.50 -1.32 26.26
C ILE A 107 -2.49 -2.21 27.01
N ASN A 108 -1.53 -1.61 27.73
CA ASN A 108 -0.44 -2.30 28.44
C ASN A 108 -0.41 -2.00 29.94
N ALA A 109 -1.51 -1.51 30.54
CA ALA A 109 -1.58 -1.29 31.98
C ALA A 109 -1.92 -2.59 32.75
N PRO A 110 -1.40 -2.75 33.98
CA PRO A 110 -0.51 -1.83 34.70
C PRO A 110 0.93 -1.89 34.23
N LEU A 111 1.56 -0.72 34.11
CA LEU A 111 2.94 -0.56 33.69
C LEU A 111 3.88 -0.56 34.93
N THR A 112 5.09 -1.09 34.78
CA THR A 112 6.22 -0.78 35.67
C THR A 112 7.02 0.34 35.03
N ALA A 113 6.84 1.59 35.50
CA ALA A 113 7.55 2.75 34.95
C ALA A 113 9.04 2.70 35.33
N PRO A 114 9.97 2.62 34.36
CA PRO A 114 11.40 2.59 34.61
C PRO A 114 11.94 3.99 34.95
N LEU A 115 13.13 4.05 35.59
CA LEU A 115 13.81 5.32 35.85
C LEU A 115 14.29 6.01 34.58
N ILE A 116 14.59 5.23 33.53
CA ILE A 116 15.08 5.70 32.23
C ILE A 116 14.30 4.96 31.14
N PRO A 117 13.17 5.52 30.71
CA PRO A 117 12.33 4.90 29.68
C PRO A 117 13.04 4.89 28.33
N GLN A 118 12.91 3.76 27.61
CA GLN A 118 13.45 3.59 26.27
C GLN A 118 12.29 3.66 25.25
N ARG A 119 12.37 4.59 24.30
CA ARG A 119 11.34 4.78 23.27
C ARG A 119 11.12 3.51 22.41
N SER A 120 12.16 2.71 22.21
CA SER A 120 12.10 1.45 21.48
C SER A 120 11.51 0.27 22.28
N ASN A 121 11.08 0.49 23.52
CA ASN A 121 10.44 -0.52 24.35
C ASN A 121 8.97 -0.15 24.62
N ALA A 122 8.04 -0.97 24.13
CA ALA A 122 6.60 -0.75 24.33
C ALA A 122 6.20 -0.77 25.82
N ASN A 123 6.97 -1.45 26.67
CA ASN A 123 6.69 -1.57 28.10
C ASN A 123 7.25 -0.43 28.96
N ASP A 124 7.90 0.57 28.34
CA ASP A 124 8.44 1.73 29.06
C ASP A 124 7.54 2.98 28.94
N THR A 125 6.42 2.85 28.21
CA THR A 125 5.42 3.91 28.01
C THR A 125 4.02 3.39 28.28
N LEU A 126 3.09 4.24 28.75
CA LEU A 126 1.66 3.94 28.70
C LEU A 126 1.18 4.13 27.27
N ASN A 127 0.61 3.09 26.69
CA ASN A 127 0.20 3.08 25.30
C ASN A 127 -1.31 2.97 25.17
N PHE A 128 -1.88 3.80 24.31
CA PHE A 128 -3.31 3.84 24.00
C PHE A 128 -3.47 3.70 22.49
N GLU A 129 -4.57 3.08 22.05
CA GLU A 129 -4.88 2.96 20.63
C GLU A 129 -6.33 3.36 20.36
N LEU A 130 -6.51 4.20 19.35
CA LEU A 130 -7.80 4.57 18.75
C LEU A 130 -7.83 3.89 17.37
N LEU A 131 -8.51 2.77 17.30
CA LEU A 131 -8.57 1.98 16.06
C LEU A 131 -9.69 2.48 15.15
N ALA A 132 -9.46 2.48 13.84
CA ALA A 132 -10.53 2.65 12.87
C ALA A 132 -11.62 1.58 13.03
N PRO A 133 -12.92 1.87 12.73
CA PRO A 133 -13.44 3.07 12.08
C PRO A 133 -13.73 4.26 13.01
N THR A 134 -13.45 4.18 14.31
CA THR A 134 -13.66 5.28 15.27
C THR A 134 -12.54 6.32 15.25
N GLY A 135 -11.85 6.45 14.09
CA GLY A 135 -10.72 7.33 13.91
C GLY A 135 -11.04 8.81 14.10
N ILE A 136 -9.99 9.59 14.28
CA ILE A 136 -10.06 11.05 14.48
C ILE A 136 -10.42 11.73 13.15
N PRO A 137 -11.43 12.61 13.10
CA PRO A 137 -11.78 13.34 11.88
C PRO A 137 -10.69 14.36 11.49
N ALA A 138 -10.76 14.86 10.24
CA ALA A 138 -9.88 15.93 9.80
C ALA A 138 -10.10 17.21 10.62
N SER A 139 -9.02 17.77 11.15
CA SER A 139 -9.02 19.00 11.94
C SER A 139 -7.59 19.51 12.12
N THR A 140 -7.43 20.80 12.32
CA THR A 140 -6.16 21.44 12.71
C THR A 140 -6.06 21.69 14.22
N ASP A 141 -7.06 21.27 14.99
CA ASP A 141 -7.18 21.48 16.43
C ASP A 141 -7.58 20.14 17.09
N VAL A 142 -6.58 19.29 17.28
CA VAL A 142 -6.75 18.00 17.98
C VAL A 142 -5.81 17.95 19.17
N ASP A 143 -6.40 17.85 20.37
CA ASP A 143 -5.68 17.81 21.63
C ASP A 143 -5.71 16.42 22.25
N PHE A 144 -4.59 16.05 22.82
CA PHE A 144 -4.42 14.79 23.57
C PHE A 144 -3.96 15.11 24.98
N ARG A 145 -4.68 14.58 25.98
CA ARG A 145 -4.31 14.69 27.39
C ARG A 145 -4.23 13.31 28.02
N VAL A 146 -3.14 13.05 28.71
CA VAL A 146 -2.93 11.84 29.50
C VAL A 146 -2.89 12.20 30.98
N ASP A 147 -3.74 11.55 31.76
CA ASP A 147 -3.80 11.70 33.22
C ASP A 147 -3.33 10.40 33.87
N ILE A 148 -2.24 10.44 34.66
CA ILE A 148 -1.73 9.28 35.42
C ILE A 148 -2.54 9.14 36.71
N THR A 149 -2.90 7.91 37.05
CA THR A 149 -3.50 7.61 38.36
C THR A 149 -2.41 7.69 39.45
N PRO A 150 -2.62 8.49 40.50
CA PRO A 150 -1.66 8.61 41.59
C PRO A 150 -1.32 7.25 42.23
N VAL A 151 -0.05 7.04 42.56
CA VAL A 151 0.40 5.82 43.26
C VAL A 151 0.60 6.08 44.77
N ALA A 152 0.64 5.00 45.54
CA ALA A 152 0.85 5.11 46.98
C ALA A 152 2.19 5.77 47.31
N GLY A 153 2.18 6.80 48.18
CA GLY A 153 3.37 7.55 48.56
C GLY A 153 3.77 8.70 47.65
N GLU A 154 2.98 8.95 46.62
CA GLU A 154 3.15 10.10 45.74
C GLU A 154 2.71 11.40 46.45
N THR A 155 3.57 12.41 46.41
CA THR A 155 3.34 13.66 47.13
C THR A 155 3.01 14.85 46.23
N ASN A 156 3.37 14.76 44.93
CA ASN A 156 3.06 15.79 43.93
C ASN A 156 2.24 15.17 42.80
N THR A 157 0.96 15.42 42.78
CA THR A 157 0.05 14.94 41.73
C THR A 157 -0.28 16.02 40.68
N ALA A 158 0.30 17.20 40.79
CA ALA A 158 0.03 18.30 39.88
C ALA A 158 0.66 18.11 38.48
N ASN A 159 1.70 17.27 38.38
CA ASN A 159 2.42 16.93 37.16
C ASN A 159 2.01 15.55 36.58
N ASN A 160 0.95 14.93 37.15
CA ASN A 160 0.38 13.67 36.67
C ASN A 160 -0.47 13.82 35.41
N SER A 161 -0.66 15.04 34.93
CA SER A 161 -1.35 15.34 33.69
C SER A 161 -0.38 15.98 32.69
N GLY A 162 -0.38 15.50 31.46
CA GLY A 162 0.35 16.08 30.34
C GLY A 162 -0.54 16.20 29.12
N SER A 163 -0.23 17.17 28.26
CA SER A 163 -0.98 17.41 27.01
C SER A 163 -0.04 17.68 25.83
N VAL A 164 -0.50 17.31 24.65
CA VAL A 164 -0.03 17.84 23.37
C VAL A 164 -1.23 18.39 22.63
N ASN A 165 -1.13 19.61 22.14
CA ASN A 165 -2.27 20.36 21.61
C ASN A 165 -2.04 20.73 20.15
N ASP A 166 -3.10 21.15 19.47
CA ASP A 166 -3.10 21.70 18.11
C ASP A 166 -2.48 20.74 17.06
N LEU A 167 -2.63 19.42 17.23
CA LEU A 167 -2.17 18.48 16.21
C LEU A 167 -3.12 18.50 15.01
N THR A 168 -2.52 18.46 13.81
CA THR A 168 -3.25 18.47 12.55
C THR A 168 -3.48 17.03 12.04
N PHE A 169 -4.75 16.73 11.74
CA PHE A 169 -5.19 15.52 11.05
C PHE A 169 -5.75 15.91 9.68
N VAL A 170 -5.10 15.46 8.61
CA VAL A 170 -5.49 15.79 7.23
C VAL A 170 -6.36 14.69 6.63
N ALA A 171 -7.36 15.09 5.86
CA ALA A 171 -8.09 14.14 5.03
C ALA A 171 -7.19 13.60 3.91
N ARG A 172 -7.34 12.30 3.60
CA ARG A 172 -6.72 11.65 2.44
C ARG A 172 -7.74 10.76 1.75
N THR A 173 -7.67 10.69 0.44
CA THR A 173 -8.42 9.74 -0.36
C THR A 173 -7.67 8.42 -0.38
N ASN A 174 -8.37 7.32 -0.12
CA ASN A 174 -7.76 6.00 -0.26
C ASN A 174 -7.56 5.67 -1.74
N PRO A 175 -6.45 5.03 -2.10
CA PRO A 175 -6.33 4.39 -3.40
C PRO A 175 -7.30 3.20 -3.48
N ALA A 176 -7.73 2.86 -4.68
CA ALA A 176 -8.47 1.63 -4.94
C ALA A 176 -7.45 0.51 -5.21
N LEU A 177 -7.22 -0.35 -4.22
CA LEU A 177 -6.27 -1.45 -4.31
C LEU A 177 -7.01 -2.73 -4.66
N TYR A 178 -6.87 -3.18 -5.89
CA TYR A 178 -7.42 -4.44 -6.36
C TYR A 178 -6.36 -5.54 -6.34
N PHE A 179 -6.79 -6.78 -6.13
CA PHE A 179 -5.92 -7.93 -6.27
C PHE A 179 -6.57 -9.04 -7.09
N THR A 180 -5.73 -9.82 -7.76
CA THR A 180 -6.09 -11.06 -8.42
C THR A 180 -5.18 -12.18 -7.97
N ARG A 181 -5.64 -13.44 -8.03
CA ARG A 181 -4.82 -14.63 -7.76
C ARG A 181 -4.41 -15.26 -9.08
N ILE A 182 -3.13 -15.42 -9.28
CA ILE A 182 -2.57 -15.94 -10.54
C ILE A 182 -2.18 -17.41 -10.37
N ASN A 183 -2.74 -18.26 -11.23
CA ASN A 183 -2.28 -19.61 -11.40
C ASN A 183 -1.13 -19.61 -12.43
N PHE A 184 0.10 -19.50 -11.96
CA PHE A 184 1.27 -19.70 -12.82
C PHE A 184 1.46 -21.18 -13.09
N THR A 185 0.93 -21.65 -14.22
CA THR A 185 0.81 -23.09 -14.53
C THR A 185 2.15 -23.83 -14.61
N PRO A 186 3.27 -23.23 -15.09
CA PRO A 186 4.56 -23.92 -15.10
C PRO A 186 5.03 -24.36 -13.72
N SER A 187 4.74 -23.58 -12.68
CA SER A 187 5.15 -23.92 -11.30
C SER A 187 4.43 -25.16 -10.73
N GLY A 188 3.25 -25.48 -11.23
CA GLY A 188 2.40 -26.55 -10.68
C GLY A 188 1.83 -26.28 -9.29
N LEU A 189 2.01 -25.08 -8.73
CA LEU A 189 1.58 -24.73 -7.37
C LEU A 189 0.09 -24.35 -7.27
N GLY A 190 -0.56 -24.06 -8.42
CA GLY A 190 -1.94 -23.61 -8.47
C GLY A 190 -2.15 -22.18 -7.96
N LEU A 191 -3.37 -21.87 -7.55
CA LEU A 191 -3.74 -20.53 -7.05
C LEU A 191 -3.30 -20.32 -5.59
N PRO A 192 -2.87 -19.10 -5.21
CA PRO A 192 -2.71 -18.75 -3.80
C PRO A 192 -4.00 -18.95 -3.01
N ALA A 193 -3.89 -19.36 -1.74
CA ALA A 193 -5.06 -19.47 -0.88
C ALA A 193 -5.69 -18.07 -0.64
N LEU A 194 -7.01 -17.96 -0.81
CA LEU A 194 -7.70 -16.68 -0.61
C LEU A 194 -7.49 -16.14 0.82
N THR A 195 -7.44 -17.03 1.81
CA THR A 195 -7.20 -16.69 3.21
C THR A 195 -5.89 -15.96 3.48
N ASP A 196 -4.90 -16.10 2.60
CA ASP A 196 -3.59 -15.47 2.76
C ASP A 196 -3.57 -14.07 2.12
N VAL A 197 -4.34 -13.88 1.05
CA VAL A 197 -4.32 -12.66 0.23
C VAL A 197 -5.55 -11.76 0.42
N GLN A 198 -6.57 -12.19 1.17
CA GLN A 198 -7.76 -11.39 1.43
C GLN A 198 -7.47 -10.13 2.26
N ALA A 199 -8.45 -9.20 2.30
CA ALA A 199 -8.38 -7.98 3.08
C ALA A 199 -8.03 -8.23 4.56
N GLY A 200 -7.13 -7.42 5.11
CA GLY A 200 -6.60 -7.57 6.47
C GLY A 200 -5.48 -8.62 6.61
N ARG A 201 -5.17 -9.36 5.53
CA ARG A 201 -4.05 -10.31 5.48
C ARG A 201 -3.03 -9.88 4.42
N GLY A 202 -3.40 -9.91 3.14
CA GLY A 202 -2.51 -9.51 2.05
C GLY A 202 -2.03 -8.06 2.20
N ASP A 203 -2.93 -7.16 2.52
CA ASP A 203 -2.70 -5.72 2.69
C ASP A 203 -2.32 -5.26 4.10
N ALA A 204 -2.03 -6.18 5.02
CA ALA A 204 -1.74 -5.83 6.43
C ALA A 204 -0.56 -4.85 6.56
N PHE A 205 0.48 -5.00 5.75
CA PHE A 205 1.64 -4.11 5.76
C PHE A 205 1.27 -2.72 5.19
N VAL A 206 0.52 -2.67 4.09
CA VAL A 206 0.01 -1.42 3.50
C VAL A 206 -0.82 -0.64 4.53
N ARG A 207 -1.78 -1.29 5.20
CA ARG A 207 -2.56 -0.65 6.28
C ARG A 207 -1.68 -0.17 7.44
N GLY A 208 -0.54 -0.82 7.67
CA GLY A 208 0.41 -0.43 8.71
C GLY A 208 1.17 0.84 8.40
N ILE A 209 1.65 1.02 7.16
CA ILE A 209 2.62 2.06 6.83
C ILE A 209 2.13 3.16 5.89
N TYR A 210 1.15 2.91 5.01
CA TYR A 210 0.67 3.93 4.08
C TYR A 210 -0.27 4.92 4.80
N PRO A 211 -0.22 6.21 4.46
CA PRO A 211 -1.06 7.24 5.09
C PRO A 211 -2.49 7.23 4.53
N VAL A 212 -3.20 6.13 4.74
CA VAL A 212 -4.56 5.83 4.26
C VAL A 212 -5.54 5.66 5.43
N ASN A 213 -6.85 5.80 5.19
CA ASN A 213 -7.87 5.34 6.12
C ASN A 213 -7.85 3.80 6.17
N ASP A 214 -7.20 3.26 7.18
CA ASP A 214 -6.94 1.83 7.33
C ASP A 214 -8.14 1.01 7.82
N GLY A 215 -9.22 1.67 8.20
CA GLY A 215 -10.50 1.05 8.55
C GLY A 215 -11.47 0.93 7.37
N ASP A 216 -11.13 1.47 6.22
CA ASP A 216 -11.95 1.36 5.03
C ASP A 216 -11.95 -0.08 4.50
N ALA A 217 -13.13 -0.70 4.45
CA ALA A 217 -13.30 -2.05 3.93
C ALA A 217 -13.05 -2.13 2.42
N ASN A 218 -13.20 -1.01 1.70
CA ASN A 218 -13.02 -0.93 0.25
C ASN A 218 -11.59 -0.57 -0.18
N LEU A 219 -10.69 -0.30 0.78
CA LEU A 219 -9.29 0.01 0.47
C LEU A 219 -8.62 -1.08 -0.36
N TYR A 220 -8.88 -2.35 -0.05
CA TYR A 220 -8.26 -3.50 -0.70
C TYR A 220 -9.30 -4.60 -0.91
N ARG A 221 -9.48 -5.04 -2.14
CA ARG A 221 -10.55 -5.96 -2.54
C ARG A 221 -10.17 -6.80 -3.76
N PRO A 222 -10.85 -7.94 -4.00
CA PRO A 222 -10.66 -8.69 -5.24
C PRO A 222 -10.93 -7.81 -6.46
N GLY A 223 -10.11 -7.98 -7.50
CA GLY A 223 -10.35 -7.40 -8.80
C GLY A 223 -11.53 -8.08 -9.52
N LEU A 224 -11.86 -7.57 -10.68
CA LEU A 224 -12.91 -8.13 -11.53
C LEU A 224 -12.56 -9.56 -11.97
N PHE A 225 -11.28 -9.84 -12.11
CA PHE A 225 -10.76 -11.21 -12.29
C PHE A 225 -10.24 -11.70 -10.95
N PRO A 226 -11.04 -12.42 -10.15
CA PRO A 226 -10.56 -12.93 -8.87
C PRO A 226 -9.45 -13.98 -9.04
N THR A 227 -9.36 -14.58 -10.24
CA THR A 227 -8.33 -15.55 -10.62
C THR A 227 -7.94 -15.40 -12.09
N LEU A 228 -6.64 -15.50 -12.36
CA LEU A 228 -6.06 -15.51 -13.70
C LEU A 228 -5.19 -16.75 -13.89
N THR A 229 -4.99 -17.17 -15.14
CA THR A 229 -4.04 -18.23 -15.49
C THR A 229 -2.94 -17.64 -16.36
N TYR A 230 -1.68 -17.86 -15.98
CA TYR A 230 -0.51 -17.44 -16.73
C TYR A 230 0.39 -18.65 -16.99
N SER A 231 0.82 -18.84 -18.25
CA SER A 231 1.51 -20.06 -18.67
C SER A 231 2.84 -19.80 -19.38
N GLN A 232 3.25 -18.55 -19.56
CA GLN A 232 4.52 -18.25 -20.21
C GLN A 232 5.69 -18.74 -19.35
N ASP A 233 6.61 -19.49 -19.95
CA ASP A 233 7.84 -20.03 -19.34
C ASP A 233 8.81 -20.30 -20.48
N ASP A 234 9.46 -19.25 -20.97
CA ASP A 234 10.31 -19.26 -22.17
C ASP A 234 11.55 -20.14 -21.99
N ASN A 235 12.02 -20.25 -20.74
CA ASN A 235 13.19 -21.03 -20.38
C ASN A 235 12.86 -22.47 -19.95
N SER A 236 11.58 -22.81 -19.82
CA SER A 236 11.10 -24.12 -19.33
C SER A 236 11.70 -24.52 -17.98
N ASN A 237 11.92 -23.53 -17.11
CA ASN A 237 12.51 -23.72 -15.78
C ASN A 237 11.47 -23.72 -14.66
N ASN A 238 10.19 -23.46 -14.97
CA ASN A 238 9.06 -23.32 -14.04
C ASN A 238 9.20 -22.15 -13.05
N ILE A 239 10.00 -21.17 -13.39
CA ILE A 239 10.23 -19.94 -12.66
C ILE A 239 9.84 -18.78 -13.55
N LEU A 240 9.00 -17.87 -13.06
CA LEU A 240 8.66 -16.62 -13.73
C LEU A 240 9.89 -15.71 -13.69
N ASN A 241 10.50 -15.53 -14.82
CA ASN A 241 11.65 -14.65 -14.96
C ASN A 241 11.14 -13.21 -15.05
N ILE A 242 11.79 -12.29 -14.33
CA ILE A 242 11.33 -10.90 -14.20
C ILE A 242 11.62 -10.04 -15.44
N SER A 243 12.48 -10.48 -16.36
CA SER A 243 12.82 -9.72 -17.57
C SER A 243 11.69 -9.80 -18.61
N THR A 244 11.52 -10.93 -19.28
CA THR A 244 10.54 -11.05 -20.38
C THR A 244 9.17 -11.49 -19.89
N GLU A 245 9.11 -12.63 -19.21
CA GLU A 245 7.84 -13.24 -18.79
C GLU A 245 7.12 -12.37 -17.75
N GLY A 246 7.89 -11.77 -16.84
CA GLY A 246 7.36 -10.90 -15.80
C GLY A 246 6.84 -9.57 -16.33
N ASN A 247 7.50 -8.99 -17.34
CA ASN A 247 7.02 -7.79 -17.99
C ASN A 247 5.75 -8.07 -18.81
N ASN A 248 5.67 -9.20 -19.50
CA ASN A 248 4.45 -9.61 -20.18
C ASN A 248 3.29 -9.82 -19.19
N LEU A 249 3.57 -10.34 -17.99
CA LEU A 249 2.56 -10.42 -16.94
C LEU A 249 2.14 -9.04 -16.43
N LEU A 250 3.06 -8.07 -16.32
CA LEU A 250 2.69 -6.69 -15.97
C LEU A 250 1.81 -6.04 -17.03
N SER A 251 2.12 -6.22 -18.33
CA SER A 251 1.29 -5.75 -19.44
C SER A 251 -0.11 -6.35 -19.37
N PHE A 252 -0.20 -7.66 -19.13
CA PHE A 252 -1.50 -8.32 -18.96
C PHE A 252 -2.29 -7.77 -17.75
N LEU A 253 -1.63 -7.54 -16.63
CA LEU A 253 -2.27 -6.90 -15.46
C LEU A 253 -2.67 -5.46 -15.75
N ALA A 254 -1.91 -4.74 -16.61
CA ALA A 254 -2.26 -3.39 -17.03
C ALA A 254 -3.57 -3.38 -17.81
N SER A 255 -3.74 -4.27 -18.79
CA SER A 255 -4.98 -4.44 -19.52
C SER A 255 -6.16 -4.80 -18.60
N CYS A 256 -5.96 -5.73 -17.67
CA CYS A 256 -6.96 -6.08 -16.66
C CYS A 256 -7.34 -4.89 -15.75
N ARG A 257 -6.34 -4.09 -15.33
CA ARG A 257 -6.58 -2.89 -14.54
C ARG A 257 -7.33 -1.83 -15.33
N GLN A 258 -7.00 -1.65 -16.62
CA GLN A 258 -7.68 -0.67 -17.46
C GLN A 258 -9.19 -0.96 -17.50
N LEU A 259 -9.57 -2.20 -17.63
CA LEU A 259 -10.98 -2.60 -17.60
C LEU A 259 -11.67 -2.30 -16.25
N ILE A 260 -10.96 -2.33 -15.13
CA ILE A 260 -11.48 -1.86 -13.83
C ILE A 260 -11.78 -0.36 -13.87
N VAL A 261 -10.90 0.40 -14.46
CA VAL A 261 -11.02 1.86 -14.58
C VAL A 261 -12.16 2.22 -15.53
N ASP A 262 -12.21 1.62 -16.69
CA ASP A 262 -13.27 1.84 -17.70
C ASP A 262 -14.65 1.44 -17.18
N GLY A 263 -14.69 0.42 -16.32
CA GLY A 263 -15.89 0.04 -15.59
C GLY A 263 -16.34 1.02 -14.51
N GLY A 264 -15.65 2.15 -14.33
CA GLY A 264 -16.00 3.15 -13.30
C GLY A 264 -15.80 2.67 -11.86
N LEU A 265 -15.06 1.56 -11.65
CA LEU A 265 -14.80 0.99 -10.33
C LEU A 265 -13.63 1.66 -9.60
N GLY A 266 -12.92 2.55 -10.28
CA GLY A 266 -11.83 3.33 -9.71
C GLY A 266 -11.41 4.44 -10.65
N ALA A 267 -10.82 5.51 -10.11
CA ALA A 267 -10.23 6.54 -10.94
C ALA A 267 -8.85 6.08 -11.45
N SER A 268 -8.49 6.48 -12.64
CA SER A 268 -7.26 6.09 -13.32
C SER A 268 -6.00 6.34 -12.52
N ASN A 269 -5.95 7.49 -11.87
CA ASN A 269 -4.78 7.97 -11.16
C ASN A 269 -4.60 7.40 -9.75
N ASN A 270 -5.54 6.58 -9.25
CA ASN A 270 -5.47 6.00 -7.92
C ASN A 270 -5.96 4.54 -7.83
N THR A 271 -6.16 3.87 -8.96
CA THR A 271 -6.55 2.45 -9.03
C THR A 271 -5.33 1.60 -9.35
N PHE A 272 -5.09 0.59 -8.53
CA PHE A 272 -3.95 -0.32 -8.63
C PHE A 272 -4.43 -1.75 -8.70
N LEU A 273 -3.73 -2.58 -9.49
CA LEU A 273 -3.98 -4.02 -9.56
C LEU A 273 -2.72 -4.80 -9.18
N TYR A 274 -2.87 -5.74 -8.26
CA TYR A 274 -1.79 -6.61 -7.80
C TYR A 274 -2.09 -8.08 -8.07
N GLY A 275 -1.16 -8.78 -8.71
CA GLY A 275 -1.22 -10.20 -8.98
C GLY A 275 -0.53 -11.02 -7.88
N TRP A 276 -1.24 -11.95 -7.23
CA TRP A 276 -0.68 -12.88 -6.25
C TRP A 276 -0.35 -14.22 -6.90
N ILE A 277 0.89 -14.70 -6.77
CA ILE A 277 1.36 -16.00 -7.26
C ILE A 277 1.68 -16.91 -6.08
N ALA A 278 1.26 -18.18 -6.14
CA ALA A 278 1.45 -19.14 -5.07
C ALA A 278 2.93 -19.51 -4.84
N GLY A 279 3.33 -19.58 -3.58
CA GLY A 279 4.70 -19.97 -3.20
C GLY A 279 5.74 -18.93 -3.58
N ASN A 280 6.84 -19.33 -4.19
CA ASN A 280 7.90 -18.46 -4.69
C ASN A 280 8.48 -18.96 -6.04
N PRO A 281 7.68 -19.11 -7.09
CA PRO A 281 8.16 -19.46 -8.43
C PRO A 281 8.51 -18.22 -9.25
N ILE A 282 9.01 -17.17 -8.63
CA ILE A 282 9.38 -15.91 -9.26
C ILE A 282 10.88 -15.72 -9.03
N GLU A 283 11.61 -15.35 -10.06
CA GLU A 283 12.95 -14.81 -9.92
C GLU A 283 12.86 -13.50 -9.14
N GLY A 284 13.48 -13.39 -7.99
CA GLY A 284 13.19 -12.33 -7.05
C GLY A 284 11.97 -12.62 -6.15
N ASN A 285 11.16 -11.63 -5.83
CA ASN A 285 10.00 -11.79 -4.92
C ASN A 285 8.72 -11.19 -5.48
N GLY A 286 8.85 -10.21 -6.34
CA GLY A 286 7.77 -9.46 -6.98
C GLY A 286 8.35 -8.49 -7.98
N LEU A 287 7.48 -7.87 -8.74
CA LEU A 287 7.81 -6.82 -9.68
C LEU A 287 6.70 -5.76 -9.66
N GLY A 288 7.08 -4.50 -9.46
CA GLY A 288 6.19 -3.35 -9.50
C GLY A 288 6.68 -2.30 -10.46
N GLN A 289 5.79 -1.80 -11.29
CA GLN A 289 6.10 -0.71 -12.20
C GLN A 289 6.32 0.59 -11.42
N VAL A 290 7.49 1.21 -11.52
CA VAL A 290 7.75 2.50 -10.88
C VAL A 290 6.86 3.57 -11.53
N SER A 291 6.17 4.37 -10.73
CA SER A 291 5.14 5.33 -11.18
C SER A 291 4.00 4.71 -11.99
N GLY A 292 3.89 3.39 -12.03
CA GLY A 292 2.80 2.65 -12.67
C GLY A 292 1.63 2.35 -11.74
N PHE A 293 0.80 1.36 -12.14
CA PHE A 293 -0.40 1.01 -11.39
C PHE A 293 -0.53 -0.50 -11.17
N ASN A 294 0.43 -1.28 -11.68
CA ASN A 294 0.37 -2.72 -11.69
C ASN A 294 1.60 -3.30 -11.01
N ALA A 295 1.41 -4.40 -10.33
CA ALA A 295 2.48 -5.15 -9.71
C ALA A 295 2.03 -6.59 -9.48
N TYR A 296 2.99 -7.48 -9.27
CA TYR A 296 2.72 -8.84 -8.82
C TYR A 296 3.78 -9.29 -7.80
N GLY A 297 3.50 -10.38 -7.11
CA GLY A 297 4.47 -10.99 -6.21
C GLY A 297 4.01 -12.34 -5.67
N ASN A 298 4.94 -12.97 -4.98
CA ASN A 298 4.76 -14.30 -4.40
C ASN A 298 3.95 -14.27 -3.09
N THR A 299 3.51 -15.45 -2.63
CA THR A 299 2.87 -15.62 -1.32
C THR A 299 3.76 -16.36 -0.32
N GLN A 300 5.07 -16.14 -0.37
CA GLN A 300 6.00 -16.74 0.59
C GLN A 300 5.76 -16.15 2.01
N ASP A 301 5.40 -16.99 2.96
CA ASP A 301 4.94 -16.62 4.31
C ASP A 301 5.79 -15.55 5.04
N VAL A 302 7.10 -15.58 4.85
CA VAL A 302 8.01 -14.71 5.60
C VAL A 302 8.14 -13.30 5.02
N ARG A 303 7.59 -13.04 3.81
CA ARG A 303 7.81 -11.77 3.11
C ARG A 303 6.64 -11.21 2.30
N TYR A 304 5.62 -11.99 1.91
CA TYR A 304 4.63 -11.58 0.92
C TYR A 304 3.91 -10.25 1.23
N GLN A 305 3.53 -10.01 2.49
CA GLN A 305 2.89 -8.75 2.89
C GLN A 305 3.80 -7.54 2.72
N ARG A 306 5.09 -7.73 3.01
CA ARG A 306 6.11 -6.72 2.80
C ARG A 306 6.37 -6.52 1.31
N THR A 307 6.48 -7.60 0.52
CA THR A 307 6.66 -7.52 -0.93
C THR A 307 5.54 -6.72 -1.56
N TYR A 308 4.27 -7.00 -1.24
CA TYR A 308 3.17 -6.19 -1.76
C TYR A 308 3.31 -4.69 -1.45
N ALA A 309 3.62 -4.35 -0.20
CA ALA A 309 3.80 -2.95 0.17
C ALA A 309 5.01 -2.29 -0.51
N HIS A 310 6.05 -3.06 -0.82
CA HIS A 310 7.24 -2.63 -1.54
C HIS A 310 6.91 -2.36 -3.02
N GLU A 311 6.30 -3.32 -3.71
CA GLU A 311 5.90 -3.17 -5.12
C GLU A 311 4.89 -2.01 -5.30
N LEU A 312 3.96 -1.86 -4.36
CA LEU A 312 3.07 -0.69 -4.33
C LEU A 312 3.87 0.61 -4.13
N GLY A 313 4.99 0.59 -3.39
CA GLY A 313 5.90 1.74 -3.26
C GLY A 313 6.52 2.14 -4.59
N HIS A 314 6.89 1.18 -5.42
CA HIS A 314 7.29 1.44 -6.81
C HIS A 314 6.16 2.09 -7.60
N ASN A 315 4.96 1.56 -7.52
CA ASN A 315 3.80 2.18 -8.19
C ASN A 315 3.54 3.62 -7.74
N PHE A 316 3.87 3.98 -6.50
CA PHE A 316 3.84 5.37 -6.04
C PHE A 316 5.00 6.23 -6.55
N GLY A 317 6.00 5.66 -7.20
CA GLY A 317 7.15 6.35 -7.80
C GLY A 317 8.44 6.28 -6.98
N LEU A 318 8.53 5.36 -6.01
CA LEU A 318 9.76 5.18 -5.23
C LEU A 318 10.69 4.17 -5.89
N ASN A 319 11.98 4.49 -5.89
CA ASN A 319 13.06 3.57 -6.21
C ASN A 319 13.59 2.88 -4.95
N HIS A 320 14.38 1.84 -5.12
CA HIS A 320 15.12 1.21 -4.03
C HIS A 320 16.01 2.19 -3.28
N ASN A 321 16.21 1.91 -2.01
CA ASN A 321 17.15 2.63 -1.17
C ASN A 321 17.86 1.66 -0.21
N SER A 322 18.83 2.16 0.56
CA SER A 322 19.59 1.40 1.56
C SER A 322 19.37 1.91 2.99
N ARG A 323 18.26 2.61 3.24
CA ARG A 323 18.04 3.29 4.52
C ARG A 323 17.55 2.35 5.60
N MET A 324 17.94 2.64 6.83
CA MET A 324 17.31 2.13 8.04
C MET A 324 16.33 3.18 8.58
N LEU A 325 15.45 2.78 9.48
CA LEU A 325 14.53 3.72 10.11
C LEU A 325 15.30 4.80 10.88
N ASP A 326 14.91 6.04 10.67
CA ASP A 326 15.42 7.22 11.35
C ASP A 326 14.65 7.56 12.64
N GLN A 327 13.48 6.95 12.83
CA GLN A 327 12.63 7.07 14.01
C GLN A 327 12.10 5.69 14.43
N VAL A 328 11.66 5.59 15.69
CA VAL A 328 10.92 4.41 16.16
C VAL A 328 9.53 4.41 15.56
N GLY A 329 9.17 3.35 14.86
CA GLY A 329 7.84 3.16 14.30
C GLY A 329 6.89 2.43 15.27
N TRP A 330 5.61 2.42 14.92
CA TRP A 330 4.55 1.76 15.68
C TRP A 330 3.53 1.10 14.77
N ASP A 331 3.35 -0.20 14.93
CA ASP A 331 2.32 -0.99 14.24
C ASP A 331 1.02 -0.93 15.06
N VAL A 332 0.16 0.03 14.71
CA VAL A 332 -1.10 0.25 15.42
C VAL A 332 -2.02 -0.95 15.21
N GLY A 333 -2.55 -1.48 16.30
CA GLY A 333 -3.39 -2.69 16.27
C GLY A 333 -2.61 -3.99 16.11
N ALA A 334 -1.27 -3.97 16.09
CA ALA A 334 -0.40 -5.15 15.94
C ALA A 334 -0.78 -6.02 14.73
N ARG A 335 -0.92 -5.40 13.55
CA ARG A 335 -1.36 -6.06 12.31
C ARG A 335 -0.38 -7.07 11.77
N LEU A 336 0.92 -6.82 12.02
CA LEU A 336 2.00 -7.70 11.57
C LEU A 336 2.48 -8.62 12.68
N PRO A 337 3.10 -9.76 12.34
CA PRO A 337 3.71 -10.65 13.31
C PRO A 337 4.69 -9.91 14.22
N ASN A 338 4.81 -10.39 15.47
CA ASN A 338 5.80 -9.89 16.41
C ASN A 338 7.20 -9.94 15.81
N ASN A 339 7.94 -8.84 15.92
CA ASN A 339 9.35 -8.81 15.56
C ASN A 339 10.21 -9.19 16.79
N PRO A 340 10.88 -10.36 16.78
CA PRO A 340 11.74 -10.76 17.91
C PRO A 340 12.90 -9.77 18.18
N ALA A 341 13.38 -9.08 17.13
CA ALA A 341 14.43 -8.08 17.24
C ALA A 341 13.93 -6.76 17.89
N ALA A 342 12.63 -6.54 17.92
CA ALA A 342 12.02 -5.35 18.50
C ALA A 342 12.06 -5.36 20.05
N ASN A 343 12.42 -6.46 20.66
CA ASN A 343 12.45 -6.63 22.12
C ASN A 343 11.16 -6.15 22.81
N ASN A 344 10.00 -6.32 22.14
CA ASN A 344 8.67 -5.99 22.64
C ASN A 344 7.75 -7.21 22.55
N THR A 345 6.93 -7.40 23.54
CA THR A 345 6.02 -8.55 23.63
C THR A 345 4.75 -8.38 22.79
N THR A 346 4.50 -7.19 22.27
CA THR A 346 3.25 -6.84 21.57
C THR A 346 3.40 -6.77 20.05
N GLY A 347 4.63 -6.77 19.52
CA GLY A 347 4.93 -6.59 18.10
C GLY A 347 4.70 -5.18 17.56
N ARG A 348 4.24 -4.25 18.39
CA ARG A 348 3.88 -2.89 17.96
C ARG A 348 5.07 -2.02 17.64
N VAL A 349 6.10 -2.03 18.49
CA VAL A 349 7.30 -1.21 18.29
C VAL A 349 8.12 -1.73 17.11
N LYS A 350 8.47 -0.83 16.21
CA LYS A 350 9.37 -1.05 15.08
C LYS A 350 10.66 -0.25 15.37
N PRO A 351 11.74 -0.91 15.83
CA PRO A 351 12.95 -0.21 16.22
C PRO A 351 13.73 0.33 15.02
N MET A 352 14.57 1.33 15.25
CA MET A 352 15.41 1.96 14.22
C MET A 352 16.45 1.03 13.59
N THR A 353 16.55 -0.22 14.06
CA THR A 353 17.38 -1.28 13.46
C THR A 353 16.71 -1.99 12.28
N LEU A 354 15.45 -1.68 11.99
CA LEU A 354 14.75 -2.18 10.81
C LEU A 354 15.14 -1.35 9.58
N PHE A 355 14.97 -1.97 8.42
CA PHE A 355 15.16 -1.34 7.13
C PHE A 355 13.89 -0.58 6.70
N ASP A 356 14.07 0.45 5.87
CA ASP A 356 12.96 1.08 5.16
C ASP A 356 12.30 0.07 4.21
N ILE A 357 11.00 0.27 3.94
CA ILE A 357 10.22 -0.64 3.09
C ILE A 357 10.81 -0.80 1.69
N MET A 358 11.46 0.25 1.16
CA MET A 358 12.07 0.24 -0.18
C MET A 358 13.48 -0.35 -0.22
N VAL A 359 13.97 -0.97 0.85
CA VAL A 359 15.22 -1.75 0.82
C VAL A 359 14.91 -3.15 0.28
N GLY A 360 15.54 -3.54 -0.82
CA GLY A 360 15.35 -4.86 -1.45
C GLY A 360 15.62 -6.05 -0.52
N GLY A 361 15.08 -7.22 -0.84
CA GLY A 361 15.41 -8.50 -0.19
C GLY A 361 14.95 -8.69 1.26
N GLN A 362 14.25 -7.75 1.89
CA GLN A 362 13.92 -7.80 3.30
C GLN A 362 12.71 -8.69 3.62
N LEU A 363 12.65 -9.21 4.85
CA LEU A 363 11.52 -9.99 5.36
C LEU A 363 10.45 -9.07 5.99
N THR A 364 9.23 -9.57 6.13
CA THR A 364 8.10 -8.84 6.76
C THR A 364 8.45 -8.28 8.15
N ASN A 365 9.26 -9.00 8.94
CA ASN A 365 9.61 -8.59 10.30
C ASN A 365 10.92 -7.79 10.38
N SER A 366 11.62 -7.56 9.27
CA SER A 366 12.87 -6.78 9.23
C SER A 366 12.72 -5.42 8.56
N ALA A 367 11.53 -5.05 8.09
CA ALA A 367 11.25 -3.79 7.41
C ALA A 367 10.10 -3.02 8.08
N TRP A 368 10.08 -1.72 7.88
CA TRP A 368 9.00 -0.80 8.20
C TRP A 368 9.11 0.42 7.27
N VAL A 369 8.62 1.59 7.66
CA VAL A 369 8.72 2.83 6.89
C VAL A 369 9.56 3.85 7.64
N ASP A 370 10.51 4.52 6.97
CA ASP A 370 11.22 5.69 7.51
C ASP A 370 10.42 6.99 7.30
N THR A 371 10.87 8.11 7.88
CA THR A 371 10.15 9.40 7.77
C THR A 371 10.18 9.96 6.35
N ILE A 372 11.21 9.70 5.57
CA ILE A 372 11.34 10.18 4.18
C ILE A 372 10.30 9.49 3.32
N THR A 373 10.26 8.16 3.36
CA THR A 373 9.30 7.34 2.59
C THR A 373 7.85 7.62 3.02
N TYR A 374 7.59 7.75 4.34
CA TYR A 374 6.25 8.07 4.82
C TYR A 374 5.77 9.45 4.34
N ASN A 375 6.63 10.47 4.41
CA ASN A 375 6.31 11.81 3.94
C ASN A 375 6.14 11.86 2.42
N PHE A 376 6.88 11.05 1.66
CA PHE A 376 6.68 10.89 0.23
C PHE A 376 5.26 10.36 -0.06
N PHE A 377 4.84 9.28 0.59
CA PHE A 377 3.47 8.78 0.45
C PHE A 377 2.44 9.83 0.87
N LEU A 378 2.67 10.51 1.99
CA LEU A 378 1.76 11.53 2.51
C LEU A 378 1.60 12.70 1.53
N GLY A 379 2.64 13.10 0.82
CA GLY A 379 2.64 14.16 -0.19
C GLY A 379 2.15 13.70 -1.57
N SER A 380 1.94 12.39 -1.77
CA SER A 380 1.57 11.86 -3.08
C SER A 380 0.22 12.38 -3.57
N PRO A 381 0.12 12.83 -4.83
CA PRO A 381 -1.15 13.24 -5.44
C PRO A 381 -2.17 12.09 -5.53
N ILE A 382 -1.72 10.84 -5.50
CA ILE A 382 -2.59 9.64 -5.47
C ILE A 382 -3.54 9.67 -4.26
N LEU A 383 -3.11 10.23 -3.13
CA LEU A 383 -3.87 10.32 -1.90
C LEU A 383 -4.59 11.67 -1.70
N THR A 384 -4.50 12.56 -2.66
CA THR A 384 -5.29 13.79 -2.70
C THR A 384 -6.46 13.59 -3.66
N ALA A 385 -7.70 13.76 -3.17
CA ALA A 385 -8.87 13.64 -4.03
C ALA A 385 -8.76 14.62 -5.21
N PRO A 386 -8.95 14.20 -6.45
CA PRO A 386 -9.34 15.15 -7.48
C PRO A 386 -10.74 15.67 -7.12
N ASP A 387 -10.96 16.97 -7.22
CA ASP A 387 -12.31 17.50 -7.29
C ASP A 387 -13.03 16.81 -8.45
N ALA A 388 -14.13 16.14 -8.15
CA ALA A 388 -14.88 15.37 -9.13
C ALA A 388 -15.71 16.32 -10.02
N ASP A 389 -15.05 17.03 -10.92
CA ASP A 389 -15.72 17.57 -12.10
C ASP A 389 -15.62 16.50 -13.19
N LEU A 390 -16.78 15.90 -13.49
CA LEU A 390 -16.98 14.92 -14.55
C LEU A 390 -16.80 15.59 -15.92
N PHE A 391 -15.60 15.58 -16.45
CA PHE A 391 -15.33 15.90 -17.84
C PHE A 391 -15.16 14.59 -18.63
N SER A 392 -15.88 14.47 -19.75
CA SER A 392 -15.66 13.39 -20.70
C SER A 392 -14.40 13.71 -21.51
N GLU A 393 -13.28 13.16 -21.16
CA GLU A 393 -12.07 13.14 -21.96
C GLU A 393 -11.83 11.72 -22.48
N ALA A 394 -10.99 11.58 -23.49
CA ALA A 394 -10.47 10.28 -23.89
C ALA A 394 -8.99 10.16 -23.48
N VAL A 395 -8.55 8.95 -23.25
CA VAL A 395 -7.17 8.62 -22.95
C VAL A 395 -6.69 7.56 -23.92
N VAL A 396 -5.52 7.78 -24.50
CA VAL A 396 -4.77 6.77 -25.23
C VAL A 396 -3.80 6.10 -24.28
N VAL A 397 -3.91 4.78 -24.13
CA VAL A 397 -3.01 3.96 -23.33
C VAL A 397 -1.97 3.34 -24.25
N ILE A 398 -0.69 3.59 -23.95
CA ILE A 398 0.45 3.14 -24.74
C ILE A 398 1.33 2.29 -23.82
N GLN A 399 1.61 1.07 -24.24
CA GLN A 399 2.41 0.09 -23.50
C GLN A 399 3.52 -0.47 -24.39
N GLY A 400 4.65 -0.82 -23.79
CA GLY A 400 5.74 -1.40 -24.55
C GLY A 400 6.93 -1.83 -23.69
N ILE A 401 7.93 -2.39 -24.36
CA ILE A 401 9.11 -2.97 -23.73
C ILE A 401 10.37 -2.44 -24.44
N PHE A 402 11.28 -1.85 -23.67
CA PHE A 402 12.63 -1.51 -24.11
C PHE A 402 13.62 -2.63 -23.80
N ASP A 403 14.66 -2.73 -24.62
CA ASP A 403 15.80 -3.58 -24.34
C ASP A 403 16.53 -3.18 -23.04
N PRO A 404 17.38 -4.04 -22.46
CA PRO A 404 18.07 -3.74 -21.20
C PRO A 404 18.95 -2.49 -21.24
N SER A 405 19.39 -2.08 -22.42
CA SER A 405 20.18 -0.84 -22.58
C SER A 405 19.31 0.42 -22.62
N GLY A 406 17.98 0.28 -22.77
CA GLY A 406 17.06 1.39 -22.98
C GLY A 406 17.24 2.10 -24.33
N GLN A 407 17.88 1.45 -25.30
CA GLN A 407 18.21 2.06 -26.59
C GLN A 407 17.37 1.54 -27.75
N GLU A 408 16.67 0.42 -27.57
CA GLU A 408 15.83 -0.18 -28.59
C GLU A 408 14.47 -0.55 -27.98
N LEU A 409 13.38 -0.14 -28.65
CA LEU A 409 12.03 -0.58 -28.34
C LEU A 409 11.85 -1.97 -28.93
N VAL A 410 11.76 -2.97 -28.07
CA VAL A 410 11.63 -4.38 -28.47
C VAL A 410 10.21 -4.69 -28.91
N TYR A 411 9.23 -4.07 -28.24
CA TYR A 411 7.82 -4.32 -28.49
C TYR A 411 6.99 -3.08 -28.13
N LEU A 412 6.01 -2.74 -28.98
CA LEU A 412 5.01 -1.74 -28.73
C LEU A 412 3.65 -2.42 -28.90
N GLU A 413 2.83 -2.40 -27.85
CA GLU A 413 1.49 -2.99 -27.90
C GLU A 413 0.53 -2.11 -28.72
N PRO A 414 -0.48 -2.68 -29.38
CA PRO A 414 -1.58 -1.95 -29.95
C PRO A 414 -2.19 -1.00 -28.93
N VAL A 415 -2.34 0.27 -29.29
CA VAL A 415 -2.91 1.25 -28.37
C VAL A 415 -4.42 1.12 -28.33
N PHE A 416 -5.00 1.38 -27.17
CA PHE A 416 -6.43 1.47 -26.98
C PHE A 416 -6.79 2.88 -26.53
N ARG A 417 -7.87 3.42 -27.14
CA ARG A 417 -8.46 4.68 -26.74
C ARG A 417 -9.73 4.42 -25.95
N PHE A 418 -9.78 4.93 -24.75
CA PHE A 418 -10.91 4.75 -23.86
C PHE A 418 -11.58 6.08 -23.52
N PRO A 419 -12.93 6.13 -23.46
CA PRO A 419 -13.63 7.27 -22.90
C PRO A 419 -13.30 7.39 -21.41
N TRP A 420 -13.00 8.60 -20.95
CA TRP A 420 -12.49 8.84 -19.62
C TRP A 420 -13.47 9.66 -18.77
N PRO A 421 -13.85 9.22 -17.55
CA PRO A 421 -14.84 9.90 -16.73
C PRO A 421 -14.33 11.14 -15.99
N SER A 422 -13.01 11.41 -15.97
CA SER A 422 -12.44 12.59 -15.31
C SER A 422 -11.08 12.93 -15.90
N GLN A 423 -10.67 14.22 -15.85
CA GLN A 423 -9.32 14.60 -16.27
C GLN A 423 -8.28 13.75 -15.55
N PRO A 424 -7.45 12.97 -16.25
CA PRO A 424 -6.28 12.41 -15.66
C PRO A 424 -5.41 13.62 -15.24
N THR A 425 -5.16 13.76 -13.96
CA THR A 425 -4.15 14.71 -13.53
C THR A 425 -2.83 14.20 -14.12
N PRO A 426 -2.19 14.92 -15.05
CA PRO A 426 -0.92 14.48 -15.57
C PRO A 426 -0.01 14.31 -14.35
N ARG A 427 0.47 13.10 -14.10
CA ARG A 427 1.67 13.00 -13.28
C ARG A 427 2.72 13.77 -14.07
N GLU A 428 3.33 14.79 -13.47
CA GLU A 428 4.62 15.27 -13.97
C GLU A 428 5.58 14.09 -13.85
N GLN A 429 5.60 13.25 -14.86
CA GLN A 429 6.58 12.19 -14.97
C GLN A 429 7.83 12.88 -15.54
N GLU A 430 8.85 12.99 -14.73
CA GLU A 430 10.19 13.20 -15.23
C GLU A 430 10.65 11.84 -15.79
N GLY A 431 10.96 11.77 -17.06
CA GLY A 431 11.41 10.54 -17.70
C GLY A 431 12.30 10.83 -18.90
N SER A 432 13.00 9.80 -19.35
CA SER A 432 13.94 9.88 -20.48
C SER A 432 13.25 9.80 -21.83
N PHE A 433 11.96 9.41 -21.83
CA PHE A 433 11.18 9.15 -23.04
C PHE A 433 9.94 10.04 -23.09
N VAL A 434 9.42 10.22 -24.31
CA VAL A 434 8.20 10.98 -24.58
C VAL A 434 7.27 10.14 -25.46
N ALA A 435 6.03 9.98 -25.02
CA ALA A 435 4.93 9.51 -25.86
C ALA A 435 4.25 10.71 -26.49
N GLU A 436 4.18 10.74 -27.81
CA GLU A 436 3.48 11.76 -28.61
C GLU A 436 2.28 11.12 -29.28
N VAL A 437 1.10 11.71 -29.10
CA VAL A 437 -0.13 11.35 -29.80
C VAL A 437 -0.53 12.55 -30.65
N ILE A 438 -0.81 12.34 -31.93
CA ILE A 438 -1.18 13.39 -32.87
C ILE A 438 -2.57 13.07 -33.45
N ASP A 439 -3.49 14.02 -33.35
CA ASP A 439 -4.84 13.88 -33.90
C ASP A 439 -4.98 14.39 -35.36
N GLU A 440 -6.15 14.22 -35.94
CA GLU A 440 -6.47 14.65 -37.32
C GLU A 440 -6.36 16.17 -37.56
N GLN A 441 -6.45 16.97 -36.49
CA GLN A 441 -6.23 18.42 -36.53
C GLN A 441 -4.78 18.82 -36.29
N GLN A 442 -3.87 17.85 -36.20
CA GLN A 442 -2.45 18.04 -35.94
C GLN A 442 -2.18 18.63 -34.54
N ASN A 443 -3.08 18.47 -33.58
CA ASN A 443 -2.76 18.74 -32.19
C ASN A 443 -1.84 17.64 -31.68
N VAL A 444 -0.83 18.04 -30.88
CA VAL A 444 0.14 17.13 -30.30
C VAL A 444 -0.11 17.04 -28.81
N TYR A 445 -0.40 15.84 -28.33
CA TYR A 445 -0.55 15.51 -26.94
C TYR A 445 0.72 14.75 -26.51
N ILE A 446 1.30 15.11 -25.38
CA ILE A 446 2.57 14.50 -24.92
C ILE A 446 2.47 14.06 -23.47
N ALA A 447 3.10 12.93 -23.17
CA ALA A 447 3.40 12.50 -21.83
C ALA A 447 4.85 12.02 -21.75
N GLN A 448 5.58 12.50 -20.73
CA GLN A 448 6.93 11.99 -20.44
C GLN A 448 6.83 10.74 -19.58
N PHE A 449 7.75 9.81 -19.78
CA PHE A 449 7.81 8.59 -18.99
C PHE A 449 9.24 8.04 -18.90
N GLU A 450 9.46 7.12 -17.98
CA GLU A 450 10.67 6.32 -17.88
C GLU A 450 10.34 4.88 -18.22
N ALA A 451 11.15 4.26 -19.05
CA ALA A 451 11.11 2.82 -19.25
C ALA A 451 11.80 2.17 -18.06
N LEU A 452 11.05 1.42 -17.29
CA LEU A 452 11.47 1.00 -15.98
C LEU A 452 11.91 -0.44 -15.99
N VAL A 453 13.18 -0.59 -15.76
CA VAL A 453 13.78 -1.88 -15.44
C VAL A 453 13.19 -2.35 -14.13
N GLY A 454 12.60 -3.54 -14.12
CA GLY A 454 12.14 -4.16 -12.89
C GLY A 454 13.32 -4.28 -11.93
N ASP A 455 13.21 -3.75 -10.72
CA ASP A 455 14.27 -3.84 -9.76
C ASP A 455 14.07 -5.11 -8.93
N ASP A 456 15.00 -6.07 -9.11
CA ASP A 456 14.98 -7.34 -8.40
C ASP A 456 15.24 -7.12 -6.90
N SER A 457 14.29 -7.50 -6.06
CA SER A 457 14.42 -7.47 -4.61
C SER A 457 15.36 -8.55 -4.03
N GLY A 458 16.14 -9.24 -4.85
CA GLY A 458 17.02 -10.30 -4.37
C GLY A 458 18.24 -10.54 -5.22
N ASP A 459 19.39 -10.43 -4.62
CA ASP A 459 20.75 -10.83 -4.99
C ASP A 459 21.52 -10.04 -6.07
N GLU A 460 22.81 -9.76 -5.75
CA GLU A 460 23.74 -8.81 -6.35
C GLU A 460 24.28 -9.17 -7.75
N GLU A 461 23.69 -10.04 -8.53
CA GLU A 461 24.09 -10.28 -9.92
C GLU A 461 23.08 -9.63 -10.88
N GLN A 462 23.44 -8.46 -11.41
CA GLN A 462 22.69 -7.75 -12.43
C GLN A 462 22.70 -8.55 -13.74
N GLU A 463 21.63 -9.28 -14.02
CA GLU A 463 21.31 -9.66 -15.38
C GLU A 463 20.69 -8.47 -16.12
N GLU A 464 20.91 -8.39 -17.43
CA GLU A 464 20.37 -7.35 -18.29
C GLU A 464 18.82 -7.41 -18.25
N GLN A 465 18.17 -6.37 -17.73
CA GLN A 465 16.73 -6.34 -17.51
C GLN A 465 16.04 -5.47 -18.55
N PHE A 466 14.93 -5.95 -19.12
CA PHE A 466 14.09 -5.18 -20.05
C PHE A 466 13.29 -4.11 -19.30
N GLY A 467 13.11 -2.94 -19.90
CA GLY A 467 12.32 -1.85 -19.34
C GLY A 467 10.90 -1.86 -19.88
N PHE A 468 9.91 -2.17 -19.04
CA PHE A 468 8.50 -2.01 -19.38
C PHE A 468 8.04 -0.57 -19.16
N PHE A 469 7.08 -0.10 -19.96
CA PHE A 469 6.38 1.15 -19.70
C PHE A 469 4.88 1.05 -20.02
N GLU A 470 4.11 1.82 -19.29
CA GLU A 470 2.72 2.16 -19.57
C GLU A 470 2.57 3.67 -19.44
N VAL A 471 2.06 4.31 -20.44
CA VAL A 471 1.82 5.75 -20.43
C VAL A 471 0.42 6.07 -20.93
N MET A 472 -0.23 6.99 -20.24
CA MET A 472 -1.57 7.48 -20.57
C MET A 472 -1.48 8.88 -21.10
N VAL A 473 -1.98 9.10 -22.30
CA VAL A 473 -1.99 10.40 -22.96
C VAL A 473 -3.43 10.87 -23.09
N PRO A 474 -3.84 11.93 -22.35
CA PRO A 474 -5.15 12.54 -22.53
C PRO A 474 -5.27 13.14 -23.93
N VAL A 475 -6.38 12.86 -24.61
CA VAL A 475 -6.66 13.31 -25.98
C VAL A 475 -8.08 13.87 -26.08
N ASP A 476 -8.36 14.61 -27.15
CA ASP A 476 -9.72 15.04 -27.47
C ASP A 476 -10.58 13.81 -27.86
N PRO A 477 -11.72 13.57 -27.18
CA PRO A 477 -12.58 12.41 -27.46
C PRO A 477 -13.23 12.43 -28.83
N ASP A 478 -13.37 13.61 -29.45
CA ASP A 478 -14.10 13.81 -30.70
C ASP A 478 -13.20 13.77 -31.94
N LEU A 479 -11.86 13.62 -31.78
CA LEU A 479 -10.88 13.66 -32.86
C LEU A 479 -10.19 12.30 -33.04
N ASP A 480 -10.01 11.90 -34.31
CA ASP A 480 -9.28 10.66 -34.62
C ASP A 480 -7.78 10.80 -34.40
N ILE A 481 -7.16 9.73 -33.96
CA ILE A 481 -5.71 9.67 -33.75
C ILE A 481 -5.03 9.36 -35.08
N MET A 482 -4.05 10.19 -35.44
CA MET A 482 -3.33 10.07 -36.72
C MET A 482 -1.97 9.40 -36.56
N SER A 483 -1.36 9.51 -35.39
CA SER A 483 -0.12 8.80 -35.09
C SER A 483 0.19 8.78 -33.62
N VAL A 484 0.90 7.74 -33.20
CA VAL A 484 1.52 7.60 -31.87
C VAL A 484 3.00 7.37 -32.07
N ARG A 485 3.84 8.07 -31.33
CA ARG A 485 5.30 7.90 -31.38
C ARG A 485 5.92 7.88 -30.00
N ILE A 486 6.95 7.07 -29.86
CA ILE A 486 7.82 7.07 -28.70
C ILE A 486 9.17 7.66 -29.11
N THR A 487 9.54 8.76 -28.47
CA THR A 487 10.78 9.49 -28.80
C THR A 487 11.64 9.71 -27.54
N ASP A 488 12.89 10.12 -27.75
CA ASP A 488 13.70 10.71 -26.68
C ASP A 488 13.23 12.13 -26.34
N LEU A 489 13.76 12.72 -25.26
CA LEU A 489 13.41 14.08 -24.84
C LEU A 489 13.70 15.17 -25.89
N SER A 490 14.61 14.90 -26.84
CA SER A 490 14.93 15.84 -27.91
C SER A 490 13.96 15.75 -29.10
N GLY A 491 13.22 14.64 -29.21
CA GLY A 491 12.41 14.31 -30.38
C GLY A 491 13.22 13.96 -31.62
N GLU A 492 14.54 13.80 -31.49
CA GLU A 492 15.44 13.49 -32.63
C GLU A 492 15.51 11.97 -32.87
N VAL A 493 15.30 11.15 -31.83
CA VAL A 493 15.33 9.69 -31.93
C VAL A 493 13.92 9.17 -31.75
N THR A 494 13.39 8.45 -32.73
CA THR A 494 12.14 7.70 -32.64
C THR A 494 12.47 6.24 -32.37
N PHE A 495 11.93 5.69 -31.27
CA PHE A 495 12.11 4.31 -30.87
C PHE A 495 11.03 3.39 -31.46
N GLY A 496 9.81 3.90 -31.59
CA GLY A 496 8.70 3.21 -32.20
C GLY A 496 7.58 4.17 -32.58
N ASP A 497 6.81 3.81 -33.57
CA ASP A 497 5.66 4.58 -34.04
C ASP A 497 4.61 3.66 -34.64
N PHE A 498 3.36 4.15 -34.64
CA PHE A 498 2.27 3.60 -35.42
C PHE A 498 2.00 4.52 -36.62
N GLU A 499 2.02 3.93 -37.80
CA GLU A 499 1.65 4.61 -39.05
C GLU A 499 0.14 4.93 -39.07
N PRO A 500 -0.30 5.98 -39.75
CA PRO A 500 -1.72 6.26 -39.90
C PRO A 500 -2.45 5.10 -40.53
N SER A 501 -3.58 4.71 -39.92
CA SER A 501 -4.50 3.67 -40.41
C SER A 501 -5.94 4.22 -40.50
N GLU A 502 -6.78 3.59 -41.29
CA GLU A 502 -8.23 3.88 -41.28
C GLU A 502 -8.86 3.15 -40.07
N PRO A 503 -9.74 3.81 -39.26
CA PRO A 503 -10.31 3.17 -38.07
C PRO A 503 -11.07 1.88 -38.38
N PRO A 504 -10.92 0.82 -37.57
CA PRO A 504 -11.73 -0.38 -37.69
C PRO A 504 -13.19 -0.07 -37.41
N GLN A 505 -14.11 -0.89 -37.94
CA GLN A 505 -15.53 -0.85 -37.63
C GLN A 505 -15.97 -2.19 -37.07
N ILE A 506 -16.74 -2.15 -35.99
CA ILE A 506 -17.23 -3.37 -35.33
C ILE A 506 -18.74 -3.33 -35.16
N SER A 507 -19.39 -4.49 -35.29
CA SER A 507 -20.77 -4.70 -34.92
C SER A 507 -20.94 -6.01 -34.16
N VAL A 508 -21.78 -6.01 -33.11
CA VAL A 508 -22.07 -7.23 -32.33
C VAL A 508 -23.29 -7.92 -32.99
N ILE A 509 -23.14 -9.23 -33.25
CA ILE A 509 -24.17 -10.06 -33.84
C ILE A 509 -25.00 -10.76 -32.77
N ALA A 510 -24.32 -11.29 -31.74
CA ALA A 510 -24.94 -11.93 -30.58
C ALA A 510 -24.25 -11.49 -29.28
N PRO A 511 -25.01 -11.41 -28.16
CA PRO A 511 -26.45 -11.65 -28.03
C PRO A 511 -27.30 -10.56 -28.74
N GLU A 512 -28.60 -10.82 -28.96
CA GLU A 512 -29.55 -9.81 -29.48
C GLU A 512 -29.86 -8.76 -28.39
N GLU A 513 -30.16 -7.54 -28.82
CA GLU A 513 -30.59 -6.46 -27.92
C GLU A 513 -31.83 -6.88 -27.10
N GLY A 514 -31.77 -6.64 -25.78
CA GLY A 514 -32.81 -7.07 -24.84
C GLY A 514 -32.86 -8.57 -24.57
N GLY A 515 -31.84 -9.32 -25.01
CA GLY A 515 -31.75 -10.76 -24.87
C GLY A 515 -31.51 -11.25 -23.45
N GLU A 516 -31.74 -12.54 -23.22
CA GLU A 516 -31.37 -13.23 -21.98
C GLU A 516 -30.00 -13.93 -22.17
N LEU A 517 -29.09 -13.69 -21.25
CA LEU A 517 -27.81 -14.39 -21.18
C LEU A 517 -28.00 -15.75 -20.49
N GLY A 518 -27.70 -16.83 -21.22
CA GLY A 518 -27.78 -18.21 -20.71
C GLY A 518 -26.57 -18.54 -19.83
N GLU A 519 -26.55 -19.77 -19.27
CA GLU A 519 -25.42 -20.26 -18.46
C GLU A 519 -24.08 -20.17 -19.22
N LEU A 520 -24.10 -20.51 -20.52
CA LEU A 520 -22.98 -20.30 -21.43
C LEU A 520 -23.47 -19.39 -22.58
N THR A 521 -22.94 -18.19 -22.65
CA THR A 521 -23.35 -17.18 -23.61
C THR A 521 -22.29 -17.00 -24.68
N GLU A 522 -22.70 -17.04 -25.94
CA GLU A 522 -21.87 -16.64 -27.06
C GLU A 522 -21.97 -15.14 -27.29
N VAL A 523 -20.82 -14.48 -27.39
CA VAL A 523 -20.70 -13.13 -27.94
C VAL A 523 -20.02 -13.25 -29.29
N SER A 524 -20.67 -12.77 -30.33
CA SER A 524 -20.15 -12.80 -31.70
C SER A 524 -20.25 -11.45 -32.36
N TRP A 525 -19.34 -11.17 -33.27
CA TRP A 525 -19.20 -9.86 -33.93
C TRP A 525 -18.73 -10.01 -35.38
N GLU A 526 -18.86 -8.91 -36.11
CA GLU A 526 -18.23 -8.69 -37.42
C GLU A 526 -17.32 -7.48 -37.30
N ILE A 527 -16.15 -7.56 -37.91
CA ILE A 527 -15.14 -6.50 -37.98
C ILE A 527 -14.87 -6.24 -39.45
N ASP A 528 -14.78 -4.97 -39.82
CA ASP A 528 -14.32 -4.51 -41.13
C ASP A 528 -13.23 -3.46 -40.91
N ASP A 529 -12.04 -3.74 -41.41
CA ASP A 529 -10.90 -2.81 -41.38
C ASP A 529 -10.29 -2.76 -42.77
N PRO A 530 -10.22 -1.56 -43.40
CA PRO A 530 -9.79 -1.45 -44.79
C PRO A 530 -8.33 -1.74 -45.07
N ASP A 531 -7.46 -1.55 -44.08
CA ASP A 531 -6.00 -1.60 -44.25
C ASP A 531 -5.27 -2.43 -43.21
N THR A 532 -5.93 -2.86 -42.12
CA THR A 532 -5.33 -3.75 -41.10
C THR A 532 -5.88 -5.19 -41.22
N PRO A 533 -5.03 -6.18 -41.42
CA PRO A 533 -5.49 -7.57 -41.51
C PRO A 533 -5.99 -8.08 -40.14
N PRO A 534 -6.92 -9.06 -40.09
CA PRO A 534 -7.51 -9.54 -38.84
C PRO A 534 -6.52 -10.09 -37.82
N GLU A 535 -5.38 -10.62 -38.27
CA GLU A 535 -4.32 -11.12 -37.39
C GLU A 535 -3.62 -10.03 -36.59
N ASP A 536 -3.70 -8.76 -37.01
CA ASP A 536 -3.09 -7.61 -36.37
C ASP A 536 -4.13 -6.80 -35.54
N LEU A 537 -5.42 -7.17 -35.62
CA LEU A 537 -6.47 -6.58 -34.80
C LEU A 537 -6.57 -7.26 -33.43
N LEU A 538 -6.79 -6.46 -32.39
CA LEU A 538 -7.06 -6.95 -31.03
C LEU A 538 -8.41 -6.48 -30.50
N LEU A 539 -9.09 -7.36 -29.75
CA LEU A 539 -10.37 -7.02 -29.14
C LEU A 539 -10.33 -7.15 -27.63
N GLN A 540 -11.19 -6.32 -27.00
CA GLN A 540 -11.50 -6.41 -25.58
C GLN A 540 -13.02 -6.41 -25.38
N LEU A 541 -13.53 -7.26 -24.50
CA LEU A 541 -14.94 -7.41 -24.23
C LEU A 541 -15.24 -7.13 -22.76
N VAL A 542 -16.25 -6.28 -22.53
CA VAL A 542 -16.68 -5.91 -21.18
C VAL A 542 -18.20 -6.05 -21.05
N TYR A 543 -18.66 -6.30 -19.81
CA TYR A 543 -20.07 -6.36 -19.47
C TYR A 543 -20.40 -5.36 -18.36
N SER A 544 -21.53 -4.69 -18.48
CA SER A 544 -22.10 -3.86 -17.42
C SER A 544 -23.42 -4.46 -16.94
N PRO A 545 -23.63 -4.68 -15.63
CA PRO A 545 -24.91 -5.15 -15.09
C PRO A 545 -25.94 -4.02 -14.89
N ASP A 546 -25.53 -2.74 -14.93
CA ASP A 546 -26.22 -1.60 -14.35
C ASP A 546 -26.25 -0.35 -15.27
N ALA A 547 -26.53 -0.57 -16.56
CA ALA A 547 -26.64 0.45 -17.59
C ALA A 547 -25.37 1.31 -17.75
N GLY A 548 -24.18 0.67 -17.69
CA GLY A 548 -22.91 1.35 -17.93
C GLY A 548 -22.31 2.06 -16.72
N ARG A 549 -22.88 1.88 -15.51
CA ARG A 549 -22.32 2.48 -14.29
C ARG A 549 -21.10 1.71 -13.76
N THR A 550 -21.12 0.41 -13.92
CA THR A 550 -19.99 -0.47 -13.61
C THR A 550 -19.75 -1.43 -14.76
N TRP A 551 -18.49 -1.80 -15.00
CA TRP A 551 -18.09 -2.68 -16.09
C TRP A 551 -17.25 -3.83 -15.58
N VAL A 552 -17.45 -5.01 -16.17
CA VAL A 552 -16.74 -6.26 -15.85
C VAL A 552 -16.17 -6.81 -17.15
N PRO A 553 -14.86 -7.05 -17.27
CA PRO A 553 -14.33 -7.66 -18.49
C PRO A 553 -14.81 -9.10 -18.64
N ILE A 554 -15.11 -9.46 -19.89
CA ILE A 554 -15.43 -10.81 -20.32
C ILE A 554 -14.19 -11.47 -20.92
N ALA A 555 -13.48 -10.73 -21.78
CA ALA A 555 -12.26 -11.20 -22.42
C ALA A 555 -11.35 -10.03 -22.78
N VAL A 556 -10.04 -10.28 -22.84
CA VAL A 556 -8.99 -9.33 -23.22
C VAL A 556 -8.06 -9.99 -24.22
N ASP A 557 -7.39 -9.17 -25.04
CA ASP A 557 -6.40 -9.58 -26.03
C ASP A 557 -6.92 -10.70 -26.96
N VAL A 558 -8.20 -10.59 -27.36
CA VAL A 558 -8.82 -11.53 -28.30
C VAL A 558 -8.34 -11.16 -29.70
N PRO A 559 -7.68 -12.10 -30.43
CA PRO A 559 -7.25 -11.81 -31.80
C PRO A 559 -8.43 -11.49 -32.72
N GLY A 560 -8.28 -10.54 -33.65
CA GLY A 560 -9.30 -10.22 -34.63
C GLY A 560 -9.66 -11.35 -35.62
N THR A 561 -8.88 -12.43 -35.60
CA THR A 561 -9.20 -13.68 -36.32
C THR A 561 -10.32 -14.49 -35.66
N GLU A 562 -10.60 -14.25 -34.38
CA GLU A 562 -11.73 -14.84 -33.67
C GLU A 562 -12.99 -14.02 -33.95
N MET A 563 -14.08 -14.69 -34.24
CA MET A 563 -15.35 -14.03 -34.57
C MET A 563 -16.40 -14.21 -33.48
N SER A 564 -16.10 -14.98 -32.46
CA SER A 564 -16.93 -15.15 -31.27
C SER A 564 -16.13 -15.71 -30.10
N ILE A 565 -16.64 -15.47 -28.89
CA ILE A 565 -16.21 -16.14 -27.67
C ILE A 565 -17.41 -16.67 -26.91
N PHE A 566 -17.16 -17.63 -26.03
CA PHE A 566 -18.15 -18.10 -25.07
C PHE A 566 -17.69 -17.74 -23.66
N PHE A 567 -18.60 -17.19 -22.85
CA PHE A 567 -18.34 -16.95 -21.44
C PHE A 567 -19.47 -17.48 -20.55
N ASP A 568 -19.13 -17.80 -19.31
CA ASP A 568 -20.10 -18.27 -18.31
C ASP A 568 -20.79 -17.06 -17.66
N SER A 569 -22.04 -16.79 -18.06
CA SER A 569 -22.79 -15.67 -17.53
C SER A 569 -23.24 -15.83 -16.08
N THR A 570 -23.09 -17.03 -15.49
CA THR A 570 -23.36 -17.26 -14.07
C THR A 570 -22.25 -16.71 -13.16
N GLU A 571 -21.09 -16.37 -13.74
CA GLU A 571 -19.96 -15.79 -13.02
C GLU A 571 -20.01 -14.25 -12.98
N ILE A 572 -20.91 -13.62 -13.74
CA ILE A 572 -21.08 -12.17 -13.76
C ILE A 572 -22.26 -11.71 -12.89
N GLN A 573 -22.26 -10.44 -12.51
CA GLN A 573 -23.31 -9.86 -11.69
C GLN A 573 -24.65 -9.84 -12.45
N GLU A 574 -25.76 -10.17 -11.74
CA GLU A 574 -27.10 -10.17 -12.28
C GLU A 574 -27.51 -8.79 -12.83
N SER A 575 -28.21 -8.80 -13.95
CA SER A 575 -28.91 -7.64 -14.49
C SER A 575 -30.35 -8.01 -14.85
N SER A 576 -31.27 -7.09 -14.64
CA SER A 576 -32.70 -7.22 -14.97
C SER A 576 -33.10 -6.30 -16.14
N GLY A 577 -32.43 -6.41 -17.28
CA GLY A 577 -32.68 -5.58 -18.45
C GLY A 577 -31.89 -4.27 -18.49
N GLU A 578 -30.89 -4.12 -17.62
CA GLU A 578 -29.93 -3.01 -17.65
C GLU A 578 -28.53 -3.48 -18.09
N GLY A 579 -28.38 -4.77 -18.43
CA GLY A 579 -27.11 -5.34 -18.87
C GLY A 579 -26.64 -4.80 -20.22
N ILE A 580 -25.35 -4.54 -20.34
CA ILE A 580 -24.69 -4.09 -21.56
C ILE A 580 -23.46 -4.96 -21.79
N ILE A 581 -23.28 -5.46 -23.01
CA ILE A 581 -21.99 -5.99 -23.47
C ILE A 581 -21.41 -4.97 -24.44
N ARG A 582 -20.15 -4.61 -24.26
CA ARG A 582 -19.39 -3.76 -25.18
C ARG A 582 -18.17 -4.54 -25.68
N VAL A 583 -17.93 -4.45 -26.98
CA VAL A 583 -16.79 -5.06 -27.64
C VAL A 583 -15.98 -3.95 -28.28
N PHE A 584 -14.72 -3.79 -27.84
CA PHE A 584 -13.74 -2.89 -28.44
C PHE A 584 -12.91 -3.65 -29.46
N VAL A 585 -12.50 -2.97 -30.52
CA VAL A 585 -11.49 -3.44 -31.47
C VAL A 585 -10.43 -2.35 -31.69
N SER A 586 -9.17 -2.73 -31.74
CA SER A 586 -8.05 -1.84 -32.09
C SER A 586 -7.25 -2.39 -33.25
N ASP A 587 -6.86 -1.50 -34.17
CA ASP A 587 -5.93 -1.75 -35.28
C ASP A 587 -4.47 -1.47 -34.90
N GLY A 588 -4.23 -1.14 -33.63
CA GLY A 588 -2.94 -0.71 -33.11
C GLY A 588 -2.84 0.80 -32.94
N LEU A 589 -3.66 1.60 -33.62
CA LEU A 589 -3.70 3.06 -33.53
C LEU A 589 -5.10 3.57 -33.16
N ASN A 590 -6.12 3.09 -33.87
CA ASN A 590 -7.50 3.51 -33.69
C ASN A 590 -8.31 2.45 -32.97
N THR A 591 -9.31 2.88 -32.23
CA THR A 591 -10.23 1.99 -31.49
C THR A 591 -11.67 2.34 -31.84
N ASP A 592 -12.45 1.33 -32.19
CA ASP A 592 -13.91 1.41 -32.30
C ASP A 592 -14.58 0.46 -31.32
N PHE A 593 -15.85 0.65 -31.02
CA PHE A 593 -16.59 -0.28 -30.16
C PHE A 593 -18.06 -0.39 -30.58
N ALA A 594 -18.66 -1.53 -30.28
CA ALA A 594 -20.09 -1.76 -30.42
C ALA A 594 -20.70 -2.26 -29.11
N GLU A 595 -21.96 -1.92 -28.87
CA GLU A 595 -22.70 -2.31 -27.67
C GLU A 595 -23.96 -3.09 -28.00
N VAL A 596 -24.28 -4.02 -27.10
CA VAL A 596 -25.61 -4.63 -26.99
C VAL A 596 -26.19 -4.31 -25.62
N THR A 597 -27.39 -3.72 -25.61
CA THR A 597 -28.02 -3.19 -24.40
C THR A 597 -29.29 -3.96 -24.01
N GLY A 598 -29.82 -3.69 -22.82
CA GLY A 598 -31.06 -4.26 -22.34
C GLY A 598 -30.96 -5.74 -21.93
N LEU A 599 -29.75 -6.25 -21.71
CA LEU A 599 -29.52 -7.65 -21.43
C LEU A 599 -29.98 -8.03 -20.01
N THR A 600 -30.56 -9.23 -19.91
CA THR A 600 -30.96 -9.83 -18.64
C THR A 600 -30.10 -11.06 -18.36
N THR A 601 -29.45 -11.09 -17.21
CA THR A 601 -28.75 -12.28 -16.73
C THR A 601 -29.67 -13.08 -15.80
N LEU A 602 -29.68 -14.40 -15.94
CA LEU A 602 -30.35 -15.26 -14.99
C LEU A 602 -29.62 -15.19 -13.66
N ALA A 603 -30.40 -15.17 -12.56
CA ALA A 603 -29.87 -15.10 -11.20
C ALA A 603 -28.75 -16.12 -10.99
N ALA A 604 -27.54 -15.64 -10.79
CA ALA A 604 -26.45 -16.47 -10.31
C ALA A 604 -26.89 -17.08 -8.97
N GLN A 605 -27.00 -18.39 -8.91
CA GLN A 605 -26.99 -19.03 -7.61
C GLN A 605 -25.58 -18.86 -7.08
N TYR A 606 -25.34 -17.81 -6.30
CA TYR A 606 -24.08 -17.67 -5.60
C TYR A 606 -23.80 -18.98 -4.87
N PRO A 607 -22.76 -19.71 -5.24
CA PRO A 607 -22.39 -20.89 -4.48
C PRO A 607 -22.10 -20.42 -3.06
N THR A 608 -22.63 -21.17 -2.09
CA THR A 608 -22.21 -20.98 -0.70
C THR A 608 -20.69 -21.06 -0.63
N PRO A 609 -20.01 -20.42 0.35
CA PRO A 609 -18.54 -20.38 0.45
C PRO A 609 -17.84 -21.72 0.25
N ASP A 610 -18.52 -22.84 0.47
CA ASP A 610 -18.03 -24.20 0.25
C ASP A 610 -18.11 -24.68 -1.22
N GLN A 611 -18.84 -23.99 -2.09
CA GLN A 611 -19.02 -24.35 -3.51
C GLN A 611 -18.11 -23.54 -4.45
N LEU A 612 -17.46 -22.46 -3.95
CA LEU A 612 -16.52 -21.61 -4.71
C LEU A 612 -15.20 -22.33 -5.09
N ILE A 613 -15.05 -23.62 -4.76
CA ILE A 613 -13.78 -24.35 -4.94
C ILE A 613 -13.69 -25.11 -6.28
N SER A 614 -14.75 -25.21 -7.09
CA SER A 614 -14.75 -26.19 -8.18
C SER A 614 -15.15 -25.76 -9.59
N SER A 615 -15.41 -24.48 -9.89
CA SER A 615 -15.87 -24.10 -11.23
C SER A 615 -15.38 -22.74 -11.71
N TYR A 616 -14.08 -22.61 -11.94
CA TYR A 616 -13.55 -21.49 -12.71
C TYR A 616 -12.92 -22.01 -13.99
N LEU A 617 -13.45 -21.59 -15.14
CA LEU A 617 -12.79 -21.80 -16.43
C LEU A 617 -11.61 -20.79 -16.48
N PRO A 618 -10.38 -21.27 -16.73
CA PRO A 618 -9.24 -20.37 -16.89
C PRO A 618 -9.37 -19.62 -18.23
N ILE A 619 -9.18 -18.31 -18.19
CA ILE A 619 -8.83 -17.56 -19.41
C ILE A 619 -7.48 -18.09 -19.86
N VAL A 620 -7.44 -18.72 -21.02
CA VAL A 620 -6.22 -19.26 -21.61
C VAL A 620 -5.71 -18.21 -22.58
N MET A 621 -4.57 -17.60 -22.27
CA MET A 621 -3.81 -16.84 -23.25
C MET A 621 -3.32 -17.80 -24.33
N GLN A 622 -3.76 -17.64 -25.55
CA GLN A 622 -3.22 -18.35 -26.72
C GLN A 622 -2.18 -17.44 -27.38
N ASN A 623 -0.93 -17.82 -27.19
CA ASN A 623 0.25 -17.51 -28.00
C ASN A 623 0.40 -16.08 -28.52
N PHE A 624 1.25 -15.31 -27.84
CA PHE A 624 1.92 -14.18 -28.49
C PHE A 624 2.77 -14.70 -29.68
N PRO A 625 2.80 -14.00 -30.82
CA PRO A 625 3.73 -14.34 -31.89
C PRO A 625 5.16 -14.19 -31.35
N GLN A 626 5.95 -15.23 -31.50
CA GLN A 626 7.40 -15.16 -31.23
C GLN A 626 8.07 -14.23 -32.23
N PRO A 627 9.03 -13.38 -31.80
CA PRO A 627 9.77 -12.51 -32.70
C PRO A 627 10.60 -13.27 -33.73
#